data_b9d22529d4a6a8238e1afbe83f06df0d
#
_entry.id   b9d22529d4a6a8238e1afbe83f06df0d
#
_cell.length_a   1.000
_cell.length_b   1.000
_cell.length_c   1.000
_cell.angle_alpha   90.00
_cell.angle_beta   90.00
_cell.angle_gamma   90.00
#
_symmetry.space_group_name_H-M   'P 1'
#
loop_
_entity.id
_entity.type
_entity.pdbx_description
1 polymer ?
#
loop_
_entity_poly.entity_id
_entity_poly.type
_entity_poly.pdbx_seq_one_letter_code
_entity_poly.pdbx_strand_id
1 'polypeptide(L)'
;MMNKTLDCPEFTENHEYILEKLTFWIEGVVQCVIGFGGLCGNFLSAYILSRDEMQNSFNLLLIALLTFDSWYLFGGILESFRRQFDMGTELHTLLFPYFLYPAQSIAMSASIFMTVAIAWERYIAVHYPIDYNQSNGCPKAIRRRLIKYLVPVLLISIIFNIPKFLEARIVYGFPKIMDGNNTTTQHLKSIPMIRVTELRKNPNYAIYYNNWTRLAILGIIPACMLIYLNYKIYKDIKQRQIRRRQSTSQVTINHQARRRQEDNLAVVFMGIVGVFLLCHILRIFINLHEMLVIRPAMECREAKLPAFPFWVLVTTVFSHLLLVFNSSTNMIIYCSLNATFRRHFVEILRRCCFSWSIFKRSSNYDGDATNNSIQMTEVDHHGSDNKINQSSHNSNNKKIGKKRKKLCGLSMNTAI
;
A
#
# COMPACT_ATOMS: atom_id res chain seq x y z
N MET A 1 -48.49 -23.69 8.40
CA MET A 1 -47.20 -23.19 7.89
C MET A 1 -47.43 -21.78 7.40
N MET A 2 -47.03 -20.76 8.15
CA MET A 2 -47.12 -19.37 7.71
C MET A 2 -46.20 -19.20 6.53
N ASN A 3 -46.73 -18.83 5.36
CA ASN A 3 -45.94 -18.35 4.24
C ASN A 3 -45.18 -17.10 4.71
N LYS A 4 -43.91 -17.29 5.06
CA LYS A 4 -43.01 -16.19 5.33
C LYS A 4 -42.74 -15.52 3.99
N THR A 5 -43.43 -14.44 3.69
CA THR A 5 -43.10 -13.59 2.55
C THR A 5 -41.67 -13.14 2.71
N LEU A 6 -40.80 -13.62 1.84
CA LEU A 6 -39.38 -13.26 1.84
C LEU A 6 -39.30 -11.78 1.43
N ASP A 7 -38.93 -10.92 2.37
CA ASP A 7 -38.79 -9.48 2.14
C ASP A 7 -37.40 -9.21 1.51
N CYS A 8 -37.29 -9.49 0.21
CA CYS A 8 -36.05 -9.29 -0.54
C CYS A 8 -36.05 -7.93 -1.24
N PRO A 9 -34.90 -7.27 -1.35
CA PRO A 9 -34.79 -6.00 -2.03
C PRO A 9 -35.25 -6.06 -3.50
N GLU A 10 -36.03 -5.09 -3.91
CA GLU A 10 -36.44 -4.97 -5.34
C GLU A 10 -35.26 -4.41 -6.16
N PHE A 11 -35.03 -5.06 -7.30
CA PHE A 11 -33.98 -4.66 -8.24
C PHE A 11 -34.62 -4.44 -9.61
N THR A 12 -34.59 -3.21 -10.08
CA THR A 12 -35.11 -2.85 -11.41
C THR A 12 -34.01 -2.99 -12.49
N GLU A 13 -34.36 -3.16 -13.73
CA GLU A 13 -33.41 -3.20 -14.86
C GLU A 13 -32.52 -1.94 -14.90
N ASN A 14 -33.09 -0.79 -14.55
CA ASN A 14 -32.31 0.45 -14.43
C ASN A 14 -31.21 0.37 -13.32
N HIS A 15 -31.49 -0.30 -12.21
CA HIS A 15 -30.50 -0.50 -11.15
C HIS A 15 -29.33 -1.38 -11.61
N GLU A 16 -29.62 -2.43 -12.37
CA GLU A 16 -28.60 -3.33 -12.92
C GLU A 16 -27.71 -2.59 -13.94
N TYR A 17 -28.31 -1.86 -14.87
CA TYR A 17 -27.58 -1.05 -15.84
C TYR A 17 -26.69 0.00 -15.19
N ILE A 18 -27.20 0.76 -14.20
CA ILE A 18 -26.43 1.77 -13.49
C ILE A 18 -25.26 1.11 -12.73
N LEU A 19 -25.51 -0.01 -12.04
CA LEU A 19 -24.47 -0.72 -11.27
C LEU A 19 -23.38 -1.25 -12.19
N GLU A 20 -23.71 -1.83 -13.34
CA GLU A 20 -22.74 -2.31 -14.32
C GLU A 20 -21.85 -1.16 -14.83
N LYS A 21 -22.46 -0.04 -15.25
CA LYS A 21 -21.71 1.15 -15.70
C LYS A 21 -20.84 1.73 -14.59
N LEU A 22 -21.39 1.85 -13.38
CA LEU A 22 -20.64 2.38 -12.22
C LEU A 22 -19.44 1.49 -11.89
N THR A 23 -19.63 0.17 -11.87
CA THR A 23 -18.58 -0.80 -11.58
C THR A 23 -17.49 -0.75 -12.65
N PHE A 24 -17.87 -0.70 -13.95
CA PHE A 24 -16.93 -0.55 -15.05
C PHE A 24 -16.06 0.71 -14.91
N TRP A 25 -16.68 1.87 -14.68
CA TRP A 25 -15.93 3.12 -14.58
C TRP A 25 -15.10 3.22 -13.30
N ILE A 26 -15.65 2.84 -12.15
CA ILE A 26 -14.99 3.00 -10.85
C ILE A 26 -14.00 1.87 -10.59
N GLU A 27 -14.42 0.59 -10.61
CA GLU A 27 -13.54 -0.55 -10.34
C GLU A 27 -12.67 -0.94 -11.54
N GLY A 28 -13.07 -0.59 -12.77
CA GLY A 28 -12.25 -0.76 -13.97
C GLY A 28 -11.31 0.42 -14.17
N VAL A 29 -11.82 1.54 -14.70
CA VAL A 29 -11.00 2.64 -15.21
C VAL A 29 -10.34 3.43 -14.08
N VAL A 30 -11.12 4.01 -13.16
CA VAL A 30 -10.60 4.90 -12.10
C VAL A 30 -9.68 4.15 -11.17
N GLN A 31 -10.04 2.93 -10.77
CA GLN A 31 -9.20 2.08 -9.93
C GLN A 31 -7.85 1.75 -10.58
N CYS A 32 -7.83 1.42 -11.87
CA CYS A 32 -6.58 1.18 -12.61
C CYS A 32 -5.71 2.43 -12.66
N VAL A 33 -6.27 3.60 -12.98
CA VAL A 33 -5.50 4.86 -13.04
C VAL A 33 -4.88 5.19 -11.68
N ILE A 34 -5.68 5.14 -10.61
CA ILE A 34 -5.18 5.39 -9.25
C ILE A 34 -4.18 4.31 -8.83
N GLY A 35 -4.46 3.05 -9.15
CA GLY A 35 -3.59 1.92 -8.82
C GLY A 35 -2.21 2.01 -9.50
N PHE A 36 -2.14 2.31 -10.79
CA PHE A 36 -0.86 2.53 -11.49
C PHE A 36 -0.10 3.73 -10.94
N GLY A 37 -0.79 4.86 -10.72
CA GLY A 37 -0.19 6.03 -10.08
C GLY A 37 0.34 5.71 -8.68
N GLY A 38 -0.42 4.93 -7.90
CA GLY A 38 -0.03 4.46 -6.58
C GLY A 38 1.18 3.54 -6.60
N LEU A 39 1.25 2.57 -7.54
CA LEU A 39 2.42 1.71 -7.71
C LEU A 39 3.69 2.52 -8.00
N CYS A 40 3.62 3.45 -8.95
CA CYS A 40 4.73 4.34 -9.28
C CYS A 40 5.13 5.18 -8.06
N GLY A 41 4.16 5.74 -7.34
CA GLY A 41 4.38 6.53 -6.13
C GLY A 41 4.99 5.74 -4.99
N ASN A 42 4.51 4.53 -4.74
CA ASN A 42 5.04 3.63 -3.71
C ASN A 42 6.47 3.20 -4.03
N PHE A 43 6.77 2.85 -5.28
CA PHE A 43 8.11 2.50 -5.72
C PHE A 43 9.09 3.67 -5.54
N LEU A 44 8.71 4.86 -6.00
CA LEU A 44 9.52 6.07 -5.85
C LEU A 44 9.72 6.43 -4.37
N SER A 45 8.68 6.27 -3.55
CA SER A 45 8.76 6.51 -2.11
C SER A 45 9.72 5.53 -1.43
N ALA A 46 9.64 4.23 -1.75
CA ALA A 46 10.55 3.23 -1.24
C ALA A 46 12.00 3.52 -1.63
N TYR A 47 12.24 3.94 -2.88
CA TYR A 47 13.56 4.35 -3.36
C TYR A 47 14.12 5.55 -2.57
N ILE A 48 13.31 6.60 -2.32
CA ILE A 48 13.74 7.77 -1.55
C ILE A 48 14.01 7.40 -0.08
N LEU A 49 13.12 6.64 0.55
CA LEU A 49 13.23 6.22 1.95
C LEU A 49 14.41 5.26 2.20
N SER A 50 14.88 4.54 1.17
CA SER A 50 16.03 3.63 1.27
C SER A 50 17.39 4.32 1.20
N ARG A 51 17.46 5.63 0.90
CA ARG A 51 18.71 6.39 0.87
C ARG A 51 19.37 6.45 2.23
N ASP A 52 20.71 6.44 2.27
CA ASP A 52 21.50 6.42 3.49
C ASP A 52 21.17 7.57 4.46
N GLU A 53 20.84 8.75 3.93
CA GLU A 53 20.44 9.92 4.72
C GLU A 53 19.11 9.72 5.45
N MET A 54 18.25 8.83 4.95
CA MET A 54 16.91 8.56 5.48
C MET A 54 16.81 7.21 6.21
N GLN A 55 17.90 6.46 6.34
CA GLN A 55 17.91 5.15 7.01
C GLN A 55 17.66 5.27 8.51
N ASN A 56 16.43 4.99 8.93
CA ASN A 56 16.04 4.83 10.33
C ASN A 56 14.98 3.72 10.44
N SER A 57 14.72 3.26 11.67
CA SER A 57 13.76 2.17 11.93
C SER A 57 12.37 2.45 11.36
N PHE A 58 11.91 3.67 11.50
CA PHE A 58 10.60 4.09 11.00
C PHE A 58 10.49 4.03 9.48
N ASN A 59 11.47 4.57 8.76
CA ASN A 59 11.44 4.57 7.29
C ASN A 59 11.53 3.16 6.72
N LEU A 60 12.24 2.23 7.39
CA LEU A 60 12.25 0.82 6.97
C LEU A 60 10.88 0.14 7.17
N LEU A 61 10.18 0.46 8.26
CA LEU A 61 8.80 -0.03 8.46
C LEU A 61 7.84 0.56 7.43
N LEU A 62 8.03 1.84 7.05
CA LEU A 62 7.27 2.45 5.96
C LEU A 62 7.53 1.77 4.60
N ILE A 63 8.78 1.40 4.30
CA ILE A 63 9.10 0.63 3.08
C ILE A 63 8.37 -0.72 3.08
N ALA A 64 8.30 -1.41 4.22
CA ALA A 64 7.53 -2.64 4.33
C ALA A 64 6.02 -2.39 4.10
N LEU A 65 5.46 -1.31 4.65
CA LEU A 65 4.08 -0.90 4.39
C LEU A 65 3.83 -0.65 2.90
N LEU A 66 4.70 0.14 2.24
CA LEU A 66 4.64 0.42 0.80
C LEU A 66 4.70 -0.85 -0.05
N THR A 67 5.45 -1.87 0.39
CA THR A 67 5.53 -3.16 -0.29
C THR A 67 4.20 -3.90 -0.23
N PHE A 68 3.54 -3.94 0.95
CA PHE A 68 2.22 -4.56 1.08
C PHE A 68 1.15 -3.80 0.29
N ASP A 69 1.16 -2.47 0.35
CA ASP A 69 0.26 -1.63 -0.42
C ASP A 69 0.44 -1.84 -1.93
N SER A 70 1.70 -1.93 -2.40
CA SER A 70 1.98 -2.19 -3.82
C SER A 70 1.47 -3.55 -4.26
N TRP A 71 1.60 -4.58 -3.42
CA TRP A 71 1.08 -5.91 -3.72
C TRP A 71 -0.45 -5.94 -3.78
N TYR A 72 -1.11 -5.20 -2.88
CA TYR A 72 -2.56 -5.03 -2.90
C TYR A 72 -3.05 -4.32 -4.16
N LEU A 73 -2.38 -3.21 -4.56
CA LEU A 73 -2.70 -2.45 -5.78
C LEU A 73 -2.49 -3.29 -7.04
N PHE A 74 -1.38 -4.02 -7.13
CA PHE A 74 -1.08 -4.90 -8.25
C PHE A 74 -2.16 -5.97 -8.44
N GLY A 75 -2.56 -6.65 -7.36
CA GLY A 75 -3.64 -7.62 -7.38
C GLY A 75 -4.98 -7.00 -7.81
N GLY A 76 -5.28 -5.77 -7.35
CA GLY A 76 -6.48 -5.03 -7.73
C GLY A 76 -6.52 -4.67 -9.22
N ILE A 77 -5.39 -4.23 -9.79
CA ILE A 77 -5.27 -3.94 -11.22
C ILE A 77 -5.48 -5.21 -12.05
N LEU A 78 -4.84 -6.31 -11.70
CA LEU A 78 -5.01 -7.59 -12.40
C LEU A 78 -6.47 -8.06 -12.38
N GLU A 79 -7.15 -7.89 -11.23
CA GLU A 79 -8.55 -8.27 -11.11
C GLU A 79 -9.49 -7.35 -11.92
N SER A 80 -9.19 -6.05 -12.01
CA SER A 80 -9.90 -5.11 -12.88
C SER A 80 -9.74 -5.51 -14.36
N PHE A 81 -8.54 -5.87 -14.80
CA PHE A 81 -8.32 -6.36 -16.16
C PHE A 81 -9.13 -7.62 -16.46
N ARG A 82 -9.22 -8.54 -15.52
CA ARG A 82 -9.97 -9.77 -15.70
C ARG A 82 -11.49 -9.54 -15.71
N ARG A 83 -12.02 -8.73 -14.78
CA ARG A 83 -13.48 -8.59 -14.57
C ARG A 83 -14.13 -7.53 -15.44
N GLN A 84 -13.46 -6.38 -15.59
CA GLN A 84 -14.06 -5.20 -16.21
C GLN A 84 -13.70 -5.07 -17.67
N PHE A 85 -12.50 -5.51 -18.05
CA PHE A 85 -12.02 -5.42 -19.44
C PHE A 85 -12.04 -6.76 -20.20
N ASP A 86 -12.46 -7.85 -19.52
CA ASP A 86 -12.47 -9.22 -20.05
C ASP A 86 -11.11 -9.67 -20.67
N MET A 87 -10.02 -9.11 -20.13
CA MET A 87 -8.65 -9.42 -20.57
C MET A 87 -8.00 -10.53 -19.71
N GLY A 88 -8.80 -11.46 -19.17
CA GLY A 88 -8.33 -12.56 -18.35
C GLY A 88 -7.59 -13.62 -19.18
N THR A 89 -6.28 -13.82 -18.92
CA THR A 89 -5.53 -14.94 -19.53
C THR A 89 -5.84 -16.27 -18.83
N GLU A 90 -5.63 -17.40 -19.52
CA GLU A 90 -5.74 -18.74 -18.88
C GLU A 90 -4.83 -18.84 -17.66
N LEU A 91 -3.59 -18.31 -17.74
CA LEU A 91 -2.64 -18.28 -16.63
C LEU A 91 -3.18 -17.49 -15.43
N HIS A 92 -3.78 -16.32 -15.68
CA HIS A 92 -4.41 -15.52 -14.60
C HIS A 92 -5.52 -16.31 -13.92
N THR A 93 -6.40 -16.95 -14.70
CA THR A 93 -7.48 -17.78 -14.18
C THR A 93 -6.97 -18.93 -13.34
N LEU A 94 -5.88 -19.60 -13.76
CA LEU A 94 -5.24 -20.70 -13.02
C LEU A 94 -4.60 -20.23 -11.70
N LEU A 95 -3.90 -19.10 -11.72
CA LEU A 95 -3.21 -18.56 -10.53
C LEU A 95 -4.15 -17.86 -9.55
N PHE A 96 -5.32 -17.41 -10.00
CA PHE A 96 -6.21 -16.59 -9.19
C PHE A 96 -6.61 -17.25 -7.86
N PRO A 97 -7.23 -18.44 -7.82
CA PRO A 97 -7.73 -19.01 -6.57
C PRO A 97 -6.63 -19.44 -5.59
N TYR A 98 -5.47 -19.85 -6.11
CA TYR A 98 -4.41 -20.46 -5.29
C TYR A 98 -3.30 -19.51 -4.89
N PHE A 99 -3.15 -18.37 -5.62
CA PHE A 99 -2.07 -17.44 -5.36
C PHE A 99 -2.53 -15.98 -5.32
N LEU A 100 -3.14 -15.44 -6.40
CA LEU A 100 -3.41 -14.01 -6.50
C LEU A 100 -4.42 -13.53 -5.46
N TYR A 101 -5.56 -14.22 -5.33
CA TYR A 101 -6.61 -13.85 -4.39
C TYR A 101 -6.18 -13.98 -2.91
N PRO A 102 -5.57 -15.10 -2.47
CA PRO A 102 -5.04 -15.18 -1.11
C PRO A 102 -3.92 -14.18 -0.84
N ALA A 103 -2.97 -14.01 -1.77
CA ALA A 103 -1.86 -13.07 -1.62
C ALA A 103 -2.33 -11.62 -1.50
N GLN A 104 -3.34 -11.20 -2.29
CA GLN A 104 -3.96 -9.89 -2.17
C GLN A 104 -4.64 -9.70 -0.81
N SER A 105 -5.34 -10.73 -0.30
CA SER A 105 -5.97 -10.72 1.01
C SER A 105 -4.94 -10.64 2.15
N ILE A 106 -3.82 -11.36 2.03
CA ILE A 106 -2.68 -11.29 2.95
C ILE A 106 -2.05 -9.89 2.92
N ALA A 107 -1.80 -9.34 1.73
CA ALA A 107 -1.21 -8.01 1.57
C ALA A 107 -2.09 -6.92 2.21
N MET A 108 -3.39 -6.95 2.00
CA MET A 108 -4.34 -6.03 2.65
C MET A 108 -4.29 -6.15 4.18
N SER A 109 -4.33 -7.37 4.71
CA SER A 109 -4.26 -7.59 6.17
C SER A 109 -2.91 -7.15 6.74
N ALA A 110 -1.82 -7.45 6.04
CA ALA A 110 -0.47 -7.05 6.43
C ALA A 110 -0.29 -5.52 6.42
N SER A 111 -0.86 -4.81 5.44
CA SER A 111 -0.86 -3.34 5.40
C SER A 111 -1.55 -2.74 6.63
N ILE A 112 -2.75 -3.25 6.99
CA ILE A 112 -3.48 -2.81 8.17
C ILE A 112 -2.67 -3.05 9.46
N PHE A 113 -2.16 -4.27 9.66
CA PHE A 113 -1.39 -4.62 10.86
C PHE A 113 -0.05 -3.88 10.91
N MET A 114 0.60 -3.64 9.76
CA MET A 114 1.82 -2.85 9.69
C MET A 114 1.56 -1.40 10.07
N THR A 115 0.44 -0.81 9.68
CA THR A 115 0.05 0.55 10.10
C THR A 115 -0.10 0.62 11.63
N VAL A 116 -0.72 -0.39 12.26
CA VAL A 116 -0.81 -0.47 13.73
C VAL A 116 0.57 -0.66 14.38
N ALA A 117 1.42 -1.52 13.81
CA ALA A 117 2.79 -1.74 14.32
C ALA A 117 3.64 -0.48 14.24
N ILE A 118 3.52 0.30 13.17
CA ILE A 118 4.19 1.60 13.00
C ILE A 118 3.65 2.62 14.01
N ALA A 119 2.33 2.64 14.28
CA ALA A 119 1.73 3.49 15.31
C ALA A 119 2.33 3.19 16.69
N TRP A 120 2.44 1.93 17.03
CA TRP A 120 3.04 1.47 18.27
C TRP A 120 4.52 1.86 18.38
N GLU A 121 5.29 1.67 17.32
CA GLU A 121 6.69 2.06 17.26
C GLU A 121 6.85 3.59 17.41
N ARG A 122 5.98 4.39 16.79
CA ARG A 122 5.96 5.85 16.95
C ARG A 122 5.59 6.29 18.35
N TYR A 123 4.61 5.62 18.96
CA TYR A 123 4.28 5.88 20.35
C TYR A 123 5.47 5.66 21.27
N ILE A 124 6.21 4.54 21.13
CA ILE A 124 7.43 4.27 21.92
C ILE A 124 8.49 5.35 21.66
N ALA A 125 8.73 5.73 20.41
CA ALA A 125 9.72 6.75 20.06
C ALA A 125 9.41 8.13 20.67
N VAL A 126 8.13 8.48 20.72
CA VAL A 126 7.68 9.75 21.30
C VAL A 126 7.62 9.65 22.83
N HIS A 127 7.12 8.58 23.41
CA HIS A 127 6.96 8.47 24.86
C HIS A 127 8.27 8.23 25.62
N TYR A 128 9.17 7.38 25.08
CA TYR A 128 10.45 7.00 25.68
C TYR A 128 11.67 7.39 24.78
N PRO A 129 11.91 8.70 24.57
CA PRO A 129 12.87 9.15 23.56
C PRO A 129 14.34 8.82 23.89
N ILE A 130 14.70 8.70 25.15
CA ILE A 130 16.08 8.41 25.58
C ILE A 130 16.44 6.96 25.23
N ASP A 131 15.63 6.00 25.68
CA ASP A 131 15.84 4.57 25.45
C ASP A 131 15.72 4.23 23.95
N TYR A 132 14.76 4.86 23.27
CA TYR A 132 14.59 4.71 21.83
C TYR A 132 15.83 5.13 21.04
N ASN A 133 16.43 6.26 21.41
CA ASN A 133 17.60 6.80 20.74
C ASN A 133 18.90 6.02 21.01
N GLN A 134 19.08 5.51 22.23
CA GLN A 134 20.20 4.63 22.55
C GLN A 134 20.18 3.35 21.72
N SER A 135 18.99 2.77 21.53
CA SER A 135 18.82 1.54 20.77
C SER A 135 18.87 1.73 19.23
N ASN A 136 18.80 2.95 18.71
CA ASN A 136 18.86 3.24 17.26
C ASN A 136 20.27 3.61 16.74
N GLY A 137 21.30 3.58 17.59
CA GLY A 137 22.64 4.00 17.21
C GLY A 137 23.40 3.04 16.28
N CYS A 138 22.88 1.81 16.03
CA CYS A 138 23.57 0.76 15.31
C CYS A 138 22.69 0.17 14.20
N PRO A 139 23.20 -0.06 12.97
CA PRO A 139 22.45 -0.68 11.87
C PRO A 139 21.87 -2.06 12.23
N LYS A 140 22.59 -2.85 13.03
CA LYS A 140 22.08 -4.15 13.52
C LYS A 140 20.83 -4.01 14.39
N ALA A 141 20.77 -2.98 15.23
CA ALA A 141 19.62 -2.72 16.09
C ALA A 141 18.39 -2.26 15.27
N ILE A 142 18.60 -1.45 14.25
CA ILE A 142 17.54 -1.03 13.30
C ILE A 142 16.95 -2.25 12.61
N ARG A 143 17.79 -3.14 12.07
CA ARG A 143 17.34 -4.39 11.41
C ARG A 143 16.62 -5.33 12.38
N ARG A 144 17.11 -5.51 13.60
CA ARG A 144 16.43 -6.33 14.63
C ARG A 144 15.03 -5.79 14.93
N ARG A 145 14.89 -4.46 15.00
CA ARG A 145 13.59 -3.81 15.24
C ARG A 145 12.64 -4.01 14.07
N LEU A 146 13.11 -3.88 12.83
CA LEU A 146 12.32 -4.20 11.64
C LEU A 146 11.78 -5.64 11.70
N ILE A 147 12.65 -6.61 11.95
CA ILE A 147 12.27 -8.03 12.03
C ILE A 147 11.26 -8.27 13.16
N LYS A 148 11.42 -7.62 14.31
CA LYS A 148 10.52 -7.73 15.47
C LYS A 148 9.07 -7.34 15.13
N TYR A 149 8.86 -6.37 14.24
CA TYR A 149 7.52 -5.96 13.81
C TYR A 149 7.06 -6.68 12.54
N LEU A 150 7.94 -6.85 11.56
CA LEU A 150 7.59 -7.43 10.27
C LEU A 150 7.19 -8.91 10.36
N VAL A 151 7.96 -9.71 11.12
CA VAL A 151 7.70 -11.16 11.21
C VAL A 151 6.34 -11.47 11.85
N PRO A 152 5.97 -10.91 13.02
CA PRO A 152 4.63 -11.13 13.58
C PRO A 152 3.51 -10.65 12.66
N VAL A 153 3.66 -9.49 12.01
CA VAL A 153 2.67 -8.98 11.05
C VAL A 153 2.46 -9.96 9.91
N LEU A 154 3.53 -10.48 9.29
CA LEU A 154 3.43 -11.47 8.22
C LEU A 154 2.79 -12.77 8.69
N LEU A 155 3.24 -13.31 9.82
CA LEU A 155 2.71 -14.59 10.35
C LEU A 155 1.22 -14.47 10.67
N ILE A 156 0.80 -13.42 11.38
CA ILE A 156 -0.61 -13.19 11.71
C ILE A 156 -1.43 -13.01 10.43
N SER A 157 -0.93 -12.25 9.44
CA SER A 157 -1.63 -12.02 8.17
C SER A 157 -1.79 -13.31 7.37
N ILE A 158 -0.78 -14.18 7.33
CA ILE A 158 -0.84 -15.48 6.64
C ILE A 158 -1.84 -16.38 7.35
N ILE A 159 -1.69 -16.59 8.66
CA ILE A 159 -2.56 -17.47 9.46
C ILE A 159 -4.02 -17.03 9.34
N PHE A 160 -4.28 -15.74 9.47
CA PHE A 160 -5.62 -15.17 9.37
C PHE A 160 -6.26 -15.40 7.99
N ASN A 161 -5.48 -15.43 6.91
CA ASN A 161 -5.98 -15.59 5.55
C ASN A 161 -5.83 -17.03 5.00
N ILE A 162 -5.44 -18.03 5.80
CA ILE A 162 -5.43 -19.46 5.37
C ILE A 162 -6.75 -19.87 4.72
N PRO A 163 -7.95 -19.54 5.28
CA PRO A 163 -9.21 -19.94 4.66
C PRO A 163 -9.42 -19.39 3.24
N LYS A 164 -8.76 -18.28 2.87
CA LYS A 164 -8.87 -17.69 1.53
C LYS A 164 -8.33 -18.60 0.42
N PHE A 165 -7.38 -19.47 0.72
CA PHE A 165 -6.87 -20.48 -0.21
C PHE A 165 -7.91 -21.58 -0.53
N LEU A 166 -8.93 -21.72 0.32
CA LEU A 166 -9.97 -22.74 0.21
C LEU A 166 -11.31 -22.21 -0.31
N GLU A 167 -11.45 -20.90 -0.55
CA GLU A 167 -12.71 -20.28 -0.97
C GLU A 167 -13.05 -20.46 -2.45
N ALA A 168 -12.04 -20.66 -3.30
CA ALA A 168 -12.22 -20.78 -4.73
C ALA A 168 -11.43 -21.97 -5.29
N ARG A 169 -11.94 -22.57 -6.37
CA ARG A 169 -11.28 -23.67 -7.08
C ARG A 169 -11.46 -23.52 -8.59
N ILE A 170 -10.61 -24.20 -9.35
CA ILE A 170 -10.72 -24.27 -10.79
C ILE A 170 -11.58 -25.50 -11.15
N VAL A 171 -12.48 -25.27 -12.08
CA VAL A 171 -13.29 -26.32 -12.73
C VAL A 171 -13.15 -26.12 -14.22
N TYR A 172 -12.83 -27.21 -14.93
CA TYR A 172 -12.79 -27.21 -16.39
C TYR A 172 -14.20 -27.40 -16.93
N GLY A 173 -14.62 -26.53 -17.83
CA GLY A 173 -15.94 -26.59 -18.45
C GLY A 173 -15.89 -26.23 -19.93
N PHE A 174 -16.92 -26.64 -20.64
CA PHE A 174 -17.09 -26.27 -22.05
C PHE A 174 -17.90 -24.97 -22.12
N PRO A 175 -17.49 -23.96 -22.88
CA PRO A 175 -18.30 -22.77 -23.10
C PRO A 175 -19.60 -23.18 -23.79
N LYS A 176 -20.76 -22.79 -23.24
CA LYS A 176 -22.04 -22.95 -23.91
C LYS A 176 -22.13 -21.87 -24.98
N ILE A 177 -21.95 -22.25 -26.25
CA ILE A 177 -22.32 -21.39 -27.35
C ILE A 177 -23.84 -21.58 -27.52
N MET A 178 -24.62 -20.54 -27.21
CA MET A 178 -26.03 -20.46 -27.62
C MET A 178 -26.04 -20.05 -29.08
N ASP A 179 -25.92 -21.03 -29.96
CA ASP A 179 -26.27 -20.84 -31.36
C ASP A 179 -27.70 -21.39 -31.56
N GLY A 180 -28.56 -20.56 -32.14
CA GLY A 180 -29.96 -20.89 -32.28
C GLY A 180 -30.14 -22.21 -33.02
N ASN A 181 -30.83 -23.14 -32.39
CA ASN A 181 -31.45 -24.37 -32.95
C ASN A 181 -30.60 -25.61 -33.23
N ASN A 182 -29.28 -25.69 -33.02
CA ASN A 182 -28.59 -26.98 -33.07
C ASN A 182 -27.43 -27.06 -32.11
N THR A 183 -27.52 -27.94 -31.12
CA THR A 183 -26.41 -28.36 -30.26
C THR A 183 -25.42 -29.22 -31.02
N THR A 184 -24.57 -28.62 -31.83
CA THR A 184 -23.39 -29.31 -32.38
C THR A 184 -22.30 -29.24 -31.31
N THR A 185 -22.04 -30.34 -30.61
CA THR A 185 -20.85 -30.58 -29.80
C THR A 185 -19.65 -30.72 -30.74
N GLN A 186 -19.18 -29.58 -31.31
CA GLN A 186 -17.84 -29.54 -31.87
C GLN A 186 -16.83 -29.67 -30.72
N HIS A 187 -15.68 -30.28 -30.98
CA HIS A 187 -14.55 -30.44 -30.06
C HIS A 187 -14.09 -29.11 -29.49
N LEU A 188 -14.86 -28.54 -28.56
CA LEU A 188 -14.46 -27.33 -27.85
C LEU A 188 -13.42 -27.66 -26.81
N LYS A 189 -12.30 -26.92 -26.87
CA LYS A 189 -11.26 -26.95 -25.83
C LYS A 189 -11.90 -26.60 -24.49
N SER A 190 -11.74 -27.46 -23.48
CA SER A 190 -12.17 -27.15 -22.12
C SER A 190 -11.41 -25.96 -21.57
N ILE A 191 -12.12 -24.94 -21.10
CA ILE A 191 -11.52 -23.74 -20.50
C ILE A 191 -11.59 -23.81 -18.98
N PRO A 192 -10.53 -23.34 -18.29
CA PRO A 192 -10.53 -23.24 -16.83
C PRO A 192 -11.47 -22.12 -16.39
N MET A 193 -12.36 -22.42 -15.45
CA MET A 193 -13.31 -21.47 -14.84
C MET A 193 -13.16 -21.45 -13.33
N ILE A 194 -13.22 -20.25 -12.74
CA ILE A 194 -13.17 -20.09 -11.28
C ILE A 194 -14.56 -20.37 -10.70
N ARG A 195 -14.64 -21.30 -9.77
CA ARG A 195 -15.85 -21.63 -9.02
C ARG A 195 -15.63 -21.48 -7.54
N VAL A 196 -16.65 -20.98 -6.84
CA VAL A 196 -16.66 -20.92 -5.37
C VAL A 196 -16.83 -22.31 -4.79
N THR A 197 -16.11 -22.57 -3.69
CA THR A 197 -16.17 -23.85 -2.96
C THR A 197 -17.37 -23.91 -2.02
N GLU A 198 -17.70 -25.10 -1.52
CA GLU A 198 -18.75 -25.28 -0.50
C GLU A 198 -18.44 -24.55 0.81
N LEU A 199 -17.15 -24.39 1.15
CA LEU A 199 -16.73 -23.60 2.30
C LEU A 199 -17.26 -22.15 2.20
N ARG A 200 -17.09 -21.50 1.05
CA ARG A 200 -17.56 -20.12 0.84
C ARG A 200 -19.07 -19.98 0.80
N LYS A 201 -19.79 -21.05 0.44
CA LYS A 201 -21.26 -21.08 0.45
C LYS A 201 -21.83 -21.37 1.85
N ASN A 202 -21.03 -21.91 2.77
CA ASN A 202 -21.47 -22.26 4.11
C ASN A 202 -21.92 -21.01 4.90
N PRO A 203 -23.18 -20.96 5.38
CA PRO A 203 -23.71 -19.82 6.14
C PRO A 203 -22.87 -19.44 7.35
N ASN A 204 -22.45 -20.44 8.14
CA ASN A 204 -21.67 -20.19 9.35
C ASN A 204 -20.29 -19.58 9.01
N TYR A 205 -19.65 -20.06 7.96
CA TYR A 205 -18.37 -19.49 7.48
C TYR A 205 -18.56 -18.04 7.01
N ALA A 206 -19.60 -17.74 6.25
CA ALA A 206 -19.91 -16.39 5.77
C ALA A 206 -20.20 -15.43 6.95
N ILE A 207 -21.00 -15.86 7.92
CA ILE A 207 -21.37 -15.05 9.09
C ILE A 207 -20.16 -14.83 10.01
N TYR A 208 -19.56 -15.92 10.51
CA TYR A 208 -18.57 -15.81 11.59
C TYR A 208 -17.19 -15.37 11.09
N TYR A 209 -16.71 -15.96 9.99
CA TYR A 209 -15.36 -15.63 9.49
C TYR A 209 -15.37 -14.41 8.56
N ASN A 210 -16.16 -14.42 7.48
CA ASN A 210 -16.10 -13.34 6.50
C ASN A 210 -16.67 -12.01 7.00
N ASN A 211 -17.66 -12.02 7.90
CA ASN A 211 -18.23 -10.80 8.46
C ASN A 211 -17.68 -10.50 9.86
N TRP A 212 -18.09 -11.25 10.90
CA TRP A 212 -17.72 -10.91 12.28
C TRP A 212 -16.22 -10.83 12.54
N THR A 213 -15.48 -11.90 12.22
CA THR A 213 -14.06 -11.97 12.54
C THR A 213 -13.27 -10.95 11.71
N ARG A 214 -13.59 -10.79 10.43
CA ARG A 214 -12.90 -9.81 9.59
C ARG A 214 -13.25 -8.38 9.96
N LEU A 215 -14.52 -8.08 10.30
CA LEU A 215 -14.92 -6.75 10.79
C LEU A 215 -14.18 -6.41 12.10
N ALA A 216 -14.12 -7.35 13.06
CA ALA A 216 -13.46 -7.12 14.33
C ALA A 216 -11.94 -6.94 14.15
N ILE A 217 -11.26 -7.89 13.47
CA ILE A 217 -9.79 -7.98 13.40
C ILE A 217 -9.19 -6.99 12.38
N LEU A 218 -9.84 -6.74 11.24
CA LEU A 218 -9.33 -5.85 10.21
C LEU A 218 -9.97 -4.45 10.24
N GLY A 219 -11.10 -4.27 10.90
CA GLY A 219 -11.82 -3.00 10.98
C GLY A 219 -11.74 -2.38 12.38
N ILE A 220 -12.56 -2.87 13.32
CA ILE A 220 -12.81 -2.20 14.60
C ILE A 220 -11.56 -2.13 15.48
N ILE A 221 -10.89 -3.26 15.73
CA ILE A 221 -9.72 -3.32 16.62
C ILE A 221 -8.58 -2.43 16.12
N PRO A 222 -8.12 -2.52 14.84
CA PRO A 222 -7.10 -1.61 14.32
C PRO A 222 -7.51 -0.15 14.39
N ALA A 223 -8.75 0.19 14.04
CA ALA A 223 -9.23 1.58 14.10
C ALA A 223 -9.18 2.14 15.52
N CYS A 224 -9.69 1.40 16.51
CA CYS A 224 -9.65 1.81 17.92
C CYS A 224 -8.20 1.96 18.43
N MET A 225 -7.31 1.02 18.10
CA MET A 225 -5.90 1.09 18.47
C MET A 225 -5.22 2.31 17.83
N LEU A 226 -5.46 2.56 16.55
CA LEU A 226 -4.89 3.71 15.84
C LEU A 226 -5.38 5.04 16.41
N ILE A 227 -6.67 5.18 16.70
CA ILE A 227 -7.24 6.37 17.34
C ILE A 227 -6.59 6.60 18.69
N TYR A 228 -6.52 5.57 19.54
CA TYR A 228 -5.93 5.65 20.88
C TYR A 228 -4.45 6.06 20.82
N LEU A 229 -3.64 5.37 20.01
CA LEU A 229 -2.20 5.63 19.89
C LEU A 229 -1.93 7.04 19.34
N ASN A 230 -2.67 7.47 18.31
CA ASN A 230 -2.51 8.81 17.75
C ASN A 230 -2.92 9.90 18.74
N TYR A 231 -3.98 9.72 19.51
CA TYR A 231 -4.35 10.63 20.57
C TYR A 231 -3.23 10.78 21.61
N LYS A 232 -2.61 9.67 22.04
CA LYS A 232 -1.47 9.68 22.97
C LYS A 232 -0.26 10.39 22.39
N ILE A 233 0.11 10.07 21.14
CA ILE A 233 1.22 10.70 20.41
C ILE A 233 0.98 12.23 20.33
N TYR A 234 -0.21 12.65 19.92
CA TYR A 234 -0.57 14.06 19.82
C TYR A 234 -0.43 14.78 21.17
N LYS A 235 -0.96 14.19 22.25
CA LYS A 235 -0.88 14.73 23.61
C LYS A 235 0.57 14.90 24.06
N ASP A 236 1.42 13.89 23.83
CA ASP A 236 2.83 13.93 24.22
C ASP A 236 3.61 14.99 23.44
N ILE A 237 3.37 15.12 22.13
CA ILE A 237 3.99 16.16 21.29
C ILE A 237 3.57 17.54 21.78
N LYS A 238 2.28 17.77 22.02
CA LYS A 238 1.74 19.05 22.48
C LYS A 238 2.33 19.45 23.84
N GLN A 239 2.40 18.52 24.79
CA GLN A 239 3.03 18.78 26.10
C GLN A 239 4.51 19.16 25.97
N ARG A 240 5.26 18.48 25.08
CA ARG A 240 6.66 18.80 24.81
C ARG A 240 6.83 20.19 24.20
N GLN A 241 5.94 20.57 23.28
CA GLN A 241 5.97 21.92 22.67
C GLN A 241 5.73 23.00 23.72
N ILE A 242 4.78 22.81 24.64
CA ILE A 242 4.50 23.74 25.74
C ILE A 242 5.70 23.87 26.66
N ARG A 243 6.29 22.74 27.11
CA ARG A 243 7.49 22.75 27.98
C ARG A 243 8.69 23.45 27.30
N ARG A 244 8.85 23.29 25.98
CA ARG A 244 9.91 23.99 25.21
C ARG A 244 9.72 25.49 25.19
N ARG A 245 8.48 25.98 25.13
CA ARG A 245 8.21 27.43 25.18
C ARG A 245 8.48 28.03 26.54
N GLN A 246 8.38 27.25 27.60
CA GLN A 246 8.59 27.69 28.98
C GLN A 246 10.05 27.53 29.47
N SER A 247 10.85 26.69 28.80
CA SER A 247 12.23 26.43 29.22
C SER A 247 13.21 27.30 28.43
N THR A 248 13.85 28.26 29.12
CA THR A 248 14.94 29.11 28.61
C THR A 248 16.33 28.44 28.70
N SER A 249 16.43 27.21 29.22
CA SER A 249 17.69 26.54 29.47
C SER A 249 18.35 26.03 28.18
N GLN A 250 19.64 26.25 28.06
CA GLN A 250 20.59 25.78 27.03
C GLN A 250 20.63 24.24 26.98
N VAL A 251 19.62 23.60 26.38
CA VAL A 251 19.74 22.19 26.01
C VAL A 251 20.61 22.11 24.75
N THR A 252 21.64 21.27 24.79
CA THR A 252 22.60 21.07 23.70
C THR A 252 21.87 21.00 22.33
N ILE A 253 22.27 21.86 21.42
CA ILE A 253 21.64 22.11 20.10
C ILE A 253 21.36 20.79 19.35
N ASN A 254 22.26 19.81 19.43
CA ASN A 254 22.16 18.50 18.79
C ASN A 254 20.98 17.64 19.31
N HIS A 255 20.70 17.67 20.61
CA HIS A 255 19.56 16.94 21.19
C HIS A 255 18.23 17.57 20.80
N GLN A 256 18.19 18.89 20.65
CA GLN A 256 16.98 19.62 20.25
C GLN A 256 16.63 19.36 18.77
N ALA A 257 17.62 19.35 17.88
CA ALA A 257 17.43 19.06 16.46
C ALA A 257 16.88 17.64 16.24
N ARG A 258 17.45 16.65 16.93
CA ARG A 258 17.01 15.25 16.84
C ARG A 258 15.58 15.05 17.34
N ARG A 259 15.21 15.69 18.46
CA ARG A 259 13.84 15.64 18.99
C ARG A 259 12.82 16.29 18.04
N ARG A 260 13.19 17.39 17.36
CA ARG A 260 12.33 18.00 16.32
C ARG A 260 12.11 17.04 15.15
N GLN A 261 13.15 16.30 14.76
CA GLN A 261 13.03 15.31 13.69
C GLN A 261 12.05 14.20 14.07
N GLU A 262 12.12 13.67 15.30
CA GLU A 262 11.16 12.64 15.76
C GLU A 262 9.73 13.16 15.84
N ASP A 263 9.51 14.39 16.30
CA ASP A 263 8.19 15.02 16.34
C ASP A 263 7.65 15.20 14.91
N ASN A 264 8.46 15.60 13.93
CA ASN A 264 8.06 15.73 12.53
C ASN A 264 7.68 14.37 11.90
N LEU A 265 8.43 13.31 12.19
CA LEU A 265 8.09 11.96 11.74
C LEU A 265 6.76 11.48 12.33
N ALA A 266 6.48 11.81 13.59
CA ALA A 266 5.21 11.48 14.22
C ALA A 266 4.03 12.24 13.58
N VAL A 267 4.21 13.50 13.19
CA VAL A 267 3.18 14.29 12.44
C VAL A 267 2.90 13.66 11.08
N VAL A 268 3.94 13.25 10.34
CA VAL A 268 3.78 12.53 9.06
C VAL A 268 2.93 11.28 9.27
N PHE A 269 3.25 10.51 10.30
CA PHE A 269 2.51 9.28 10.59
C PHE A 269 1.05 9.54 11.00
N MET A 270 0.78 10.58 11.79
CA MET A 270 -0.59 11.00 12.11
C MET A 270 -1.40 11.32 10.84
N GLY A 271 -0.77 11.91 9.82
CA GLY A 271 -1.40 12.14 8.52
C GLY A 271 -1.75 10.83 7.81
N ILE A 272 -0.84 9.86 7.79
CA ILE A 272 -1.08 8.53 7.21
C ILE A 272 -2.29 7.85 7.89
N VAL A 273 -2.32 7.85 9.22
CA VAL A 273 -3.42 7.26 9.98
C VAL A 273 -4.73 8.00 9.76
N GLY A 274 -4.70 9.33 9.63
CA GLY A 274 -5.88 10.13 9.31
C GLY A 274 -6.52 9.69 8.00
N VAL A 275 -5.73 9.56 6.92
CA VAL A 275 -6.21 9.07 5.62
C VAL A 275 -6.69 7.62 5.73
N PHE A 276 -5.93 6.75 6.43
CA PHE A 276 -6.34 5.36 6.67
C PHE A 276 -7.74 5.28 7.32
N LEU A 277 -7.97 6.01 8.41
CA LEU A 277 -9.26 5.99 9.10
C LEU A 277 -10.40 6.50 8.20
N LEU A 278 -10.17 7.58 7.46
CA LEU A 278 -11.17 8.13 6.52
C LEU A 278 -11.54 7.12 5.42
N CYS A 279 -10.55 6.43 4.86
CA CYS A 279 -10.78 5.45 3.80
C CYS A 279 -11.44 4.16 4.29
N HIS A 280 -11.20 3.77 5.56
CA HIS A 280 -11.73 2.54 6.12
C HIS A 280 -13.11 2.68 6.79
N ILE A 281 -13.53 3.91 7.15
CA ILE A 281 -14.80 4.13 7.86
C ILE A 281 -16.01 3.63 7.05
N LEU A 282 -16.02 3.89 5.74
CA LEU A 282 -17.09 3.42 4.86
C LEU A 282 -17.15 1.90 4.80
N ARG A 283 -15.98 1.25 4.73
CA ARG A 283 -15.88 -0.22 4.75
C ARG A 283 -16.39 -0.83 6.06
N ILE A 284 -16.06 -0.22 7.20
CA ILE A 284 -16.54 -0.64 8.50
C ILE A 284 -18.06 -0.52 8.57
N PHE A 285 -18.61 0.58 8.07
CA PHE A 285 -20.06 0.81 8.05
C PHE A 285 -20.78 -0.24 7.17
N ILE A 286 -20.28 -0.53 5.98
CA ILE A 286 -20.88 -1.55 5.09
C ILE A 286 -20.82 -2.92 5.74
N ASN A 287 -19.67 -3.32 6.28
CA ASN A 287 -19.53 -4.63 6.92
C ASN A 287 -20.46 -4.76 8.14
N LEU A 288 -20.67 -3.67 8.90
CA LEU A 288 -21.62 -3.65 10.00
C LEU A 288 -23.06 -3.84 9.51
N HIS A 289 -23.44 -3.13 8.44
CA HIS A 289 -24.75 -3.31 7.81
C HIS A 289 -24.93 -4.74 7.26
N GLU A 290 -23.95 -5.25 6.50
CA GLU A 290 -23.98 -6.63 5.98
C GLU A 290 -24.17 -7.65 7.12
N MET A 291 -23.50 -7.43 8.25
CA MET A 291 -23.63 -8.29 9.44
C MET A 291 -25.06 -8.34 9.98
N LEU A 292 -25.77 -7.21 9.98
CA LEU A 292 -27.14 -7.13 10.48
C LEU A 292 -28.15 -7.83 9.55
N VAL A 293 -27.90 -7.79 8.23
CA VAL A 293 -28.82 -8.32 7.21
C VAL A 293 -28.37 -9.64 6.57
N ILE A 294 -27.27 -10.24 7.02
CA ILE A 294 -26.65 -11.41 6.36
C ILE A 294 -27.59 -12.62 6.25
N ARG A 295 -28.38 -12.89 7.30
CA ARG A 295 -29.31 -14.03 7.31
C ARG A 295 -30.44 -13.87 6.27
N PRO A 296 -31.25 -12.78 6.27
CA PRO A 296 -32.24 -12.57 5.23
C PRO A 296 -31.60 -12.47 3.83
N ALA A 297 -30.44 -11.86 3.70
CA ALA A 297 -29.72 -11.79 2.43
C ALA A 297 -29.34 -13.17 1.87
N MET A 298 -28.99 -14.13 2.73
CA MET A 298 -28.72 -15.50 2.29
C MET A 298 -30.00 -16.24 1.87
N GLU A 299 -31.13 -16.07 2.58
CA GLU A 299 -32.43 -16.62 2.19
C GLU A 299 -32.86 -16.09 0.80
N CYS A 300 -32.69 -14.78 0.55
CA CYS A 300 -32.95 -14.17 -0.76
C CYS A 300 -32.05 -14.76 -1.86
N ARG A 301 -30.76 -14.96 -1.56
CA ARG A 301 -29.81 -15.53 -2.53
C ARG A 301 -30.12 -16.98 -2.89
N GLU A 302 -30.59 -17.79 -1.93
CA GLU A 302 -31.07 -19.16 -2.18
C GLU A 302 -32.31 -19.16 -3.08
N ALA A 303 -33.18 -18.16 -2.91
CA ALA A 303 -34.35 -17.93 -3.77
C ALA A 303 -33.99 -17.31 -5.14
N LYS A 304 -32.69 -17.07 -5.43
CA LYS A 304 -32.19 -16.39 -6.65
C LYS A 304 -32.68 -14.94 -6.79
N LEU A 305 -33.02 -14.30 -5.67
CA LEU A 305 -33.41 -12.90 -5.62
C LEU A 305 -32.23 -12.03 -5.18
N PRO A 306 -32.27 -10.71 -5.42
CA PRO A 306 -31.24 -9.79 -4.94
C PRO A 306 -31.04 -9.89 -3.41
N ALA A 307 -29.79 -10.07 -2.97
CA ALA A 307 -29.48 -10.25 -1.57
C ALA A 307 -29.29 -8.93 -0.81
N PHE A 308 -28.90 -7.86 -1.51
CA PHE A 308 -28.62 -6.56 -0.91
C PHE A 308 -29.30 -5.43 -1.68
N PRO A 309 -29.72 -4.35 -0.99
CA PRO A 309 -30.28 -3.16 -1.62
C PRO A 309 -29.27 -2.49 -2.56
N PHE A 310 -29.77 -1.78 -3.58
CA PHE A 310 -28.94 -1.07 -4.57
C PHE A 310 -27.89 -0.15 -3.93
N TRP A 311 -28.26 0.64 -2.91
CA TRP A 311 -27.34 1.56 -2.25
C TRP A 311 -26.15 0.85 -1.56
N VAL A 312 -26.35 -0.37 -1.04
CA VAL A 312 -25.25 -1.17 -0.44
C VAL A 312 -24.24 -1.56 -1.50
N LEU A 313 -24.71 -1.99 -2.69
CA LEU A 313 -23.82 -2.37 -3.78
C LEU A 313 -23.04 -1.18 -4.30
N VAL A 314 -23.68 -0.03 -4.50
CA VAL A 314 -23.03 1.23 -4.89
C VAL A 314 -22.00 1.65 -3.85
N THR A 315 -22.35 1.64 -2.58
CA THR A 315 -21.45 2.02 -1.49
C THR A 315 -20.26 1.06 -1.40
N THR A 316 -20.44 -0.22 -1.71
CA THR A 316 -19.37 -1.22 -1.77
C THR A 316 -18.35 -0.90 -2.86
N VAL A 317 -18.79 -0.49 -4.05
CA VAL A 317 -17.91 -0.05 -5.14
C VAL A 317 -17.04 1.14 -4.71
N PHE A 318 -17.65 2.14 -4.09
CA PHE A 318 -16.91 3.29 -3.55
C PHE A 318 -15.94 2.91 -2.40
N SER A 319 -16.35 1.98 -1.55
CA SER A 319 -15.49 1.46 -0.47
C SER A 319 -14.23 0.78 -1.02
N HIS A 320 -14.33 0.02 -2.11
CA HIS A 320 -13.18 -0.58 -2.78
C HIS A 320 -12.25 0.50 -3.35
N LEU A 321 -12.81 1.53 -3.99
CA LEU A 321 -12.03 2.66 -4.48
C LEU A 321 -11.25 3.37 -3.36
N LEU A 322 -11.89 3.61 -2.20
CA LEU A 322 -11.24 4.23 -1.04
C LEU A 322 -10.08 3.38 -0.49
N LEU A 323 -10.18 2.06 -0.51
CA LEU A 323 -9.07 1.18 -0.11
C LEU A 323 -7.88 1.29 -1.09
N VAL A 324 -8.15 1.35 -2.39
CA VAL A 324 -7.11 1.58 -3.42
C VAL A 324 -6.50 2.98 -3.24
N PHE A 325 -7.31 3.99 -2.98
CA PHE A 325 -6.86 5.36 -2.71
C PHE A 325 -5.95 5.41 -1.47
N ASN A 326 -6.32 4.73 -0.37
CA ASN A 326 -5.48 4.63 0.82
C ASN A 326 -4.07 4.09 0.50
N SER A 327 -3.99 2.97 -0.23
CA SER A 327 -2.71 2.35 -0.60
C SER A 327 -1.90 3.16 -1.62
N SER A 328 -2.55 4.08 -2.36
CA SER A 328 -1.92 4.91 -3.40
C SER A 328 -1.42 6.26 -2.90
N THR A 329 -1.95 6.78 -1.77
CA THR A 329 -1.69 8.17 -1.33
C THR A 329 -0.44 8.35 -0.48
N ASN A 330 0.27 7.29 -0.15
CA ASN A 330 1.46 7.35 0.71
C ASN A 330 2.49 8.38 0.24
N MET A 331 2.80 8.42 -1.06
CA MET A 331 3.74 9.39 -1.62
C MET A 331 3.27 10.83 -1.42
N ILE A 332 1.98 11.10 -1.62
CA ILE A 332 1.39 12.44 -1.46
C ILE A 332 1.55 12.91 -0.01
N ILE A 333 1.29 12.02 0.95
CA ILE A 333 1.43 12.31 2.37
C ILE A 333 2.89 12.62 2.73
N TYR A 334 3.85 11.81 2.21
CA TYR A 334 5.27 12.07 2.46
C TYR A 334 5.74 13.38 1.84
N CYS A 335 5.34 13.69 0.62
CA CYS A 335 5.65 14.96 -0.04
C CYS A 335 5.07 16.17 0.72
N SER A 336 3.85 16.04 1.25
CA SER A 336 3.17 17.12 1.95
C SER A 336 3.76 17.40 3.32
N LEU A 337 4.05 16.35 4.10
CA LEU A 337 4.37 16.47 5.52
C LEU A 337 5.86 16.31 5.83
N ASN A 338 6.69 15.73 4.94
CA ASN A 338 8.11 15.51 5.16
C ASN A 338 8.98 16.38 4.25
N ALA A 339 9.55 17.47 4.79
CA ALA A 339 10.40 18.39 4.04
C ALA A 339 11.67 17.74 3.45
N THR A 340 12.29 16.79 4.17
CA THR A 340 13.47 16.06 3.69
C THR A 340 13.11 15.16 2.51
N PHE A 341 12.01 14.43 2.61
CA PHE A 341 11.48 13.61 1.52
C PHE A 341 11.18 14.48 0.29
N ARG A 342 10.49 15.60 0.47
CA ARG A 342 10.16 16.54 -0.60
C ARG A 342 11.40 17.07 -1.32
N ARG A 343 12.47 17.38 -0.58
CA ARG A 343 13.74 17.84 -1.17
C ARG A 343 14.34 16.77 -2.10
N HIS A 344 14.42 15.51 -1.65
CA HIS A 344 14.92 14.41 -2.46
C HIS A 344 14.01 14.11 -3.65
N PHE A 345 12.70 14.19 -3.47
CA PHE A 345 11.73 14.02 -4.55
C PHE A 345 11.92 15.05 -5.67
N VAL A 346 12.03 16.36 -5.31
CA VAL A 346 12.27 17.43 -6.28
C VAL A 346 13.63 17.27 -6.97
N GLU A 347 14.66 16.82 -6.25
CA GLU A 347 15.98 16.53 -6.84
C GLU A 347 15.92 15.43 -7.90
N ILE A 348 15.18 14.34 -7.64
CA ILE A 348 14.97 13.26 -8.62
C ILE A 348 14.22 13.79 -9.85
N LEU A 349 13.13 14.54 -9.64
CA LEU A 349 12.37 15.12 -10.74
C LEU A 349 13.24 16.03 -11.62
N ARG A 350 14.06 16.90 -11.02
CA ARG A 350 14.98 17.77 -11.76
C ARG A 350 15.98 16.96 -12.59
N ARG A 351 16.54 15.88 -12.04
CA ARG A 351 17.45 14.99 -12.77
C ARG A 351 16.75 14.31 -13.94
N CYS A 352 15.54 13.81 -13.75
CA CYS A 352 14.75 13.21 -14.82
C CYS A 352 14.40 14.22 -15.91
N CYS A 353 13.94 15.42 -15.55
CA CYS A 353 13.61 16.47 -16.51
C CYS A 353 14.85 16.94 -17.28
N PHE A 354 16.01 17.07 -16.62
CA PHE A 354 17.26 17.43 -17.26
C PHE A 354 17.74 16.35 -18.23
N SER A 355 17.69 15.08 -17.82
CA SER A 355 18.01 13.94 -18.69
C SER A 355 17.07 13.87 -19.90
N TRP A 356 15.78 14.12 -19.70
CA TRP A 356 14.79 14.21 -20.78
C TRP A 356 15.09 15.34 -21.78
N SER A 357 15.51 16.51 -21.28
CA SER A 357 15.87 17.65 -22.15
C SER A 357 17.11 17.37 -22.98
N ILE A 358 18.10 16.66 -22.44
CA ILE A 358 19.30 16.22 -23.18
C ILE A 358 18.92 15.17 -24.24
N PHE A 359 18.09 14.18 -23.87
CA PHE A 359 17.62 13.13 -24.77
C PHE A 359 16.83 13.72 -25.97
N LYS A 360 15.90 14.68 -25.67
CA LYS A 360 15.15 15.38 -26.70
C LYS A 360 16.07 16.22 -27.62
N ARG A 361 17.16 16.76 -27.07
CA ARG A 361 18.14 17.52 -27.86
C ARG A 361 18.99 16.60 -28.74
N SER A 362 19.35 15.39 -28.27
CA SER A 362 20.04 14.36 -29.05
C SER A 362 19.17 13.81 -30.18
N SER A 363 17.88 13.54 -29.89
CA SER A 363 16.93 13.05 -30.92
C SER A 363 16.63 14.06 -32.02
N ASN A 364 16.72 15.36 -31.73
CA ASN A 364 16.59 16.39 -32.76
C ASN A 364 17.88 16.56 -33.62
N TYR A 365 19.05 16.10 -33.14
CA TYR A 365 20.28 16.11 -33.91
C TYR A 365 20.38 14.96 -34.93
N ASP A 366 19.76 13.81 -34.66
CA ASP A 366 19.71 12.67 -35.58
C ASP A 366 18.70 12.88 -36.74
N GLY A 367 17.79 13.84 -36.62
CA GLY A 367 16.81 14.20 -37.67
C GLY A 367 17.35 15.14 -38.72
N ASP A 368 18.44 15.89 -38.49
CA ASP A 368 19.03 16.87 -39.42
C ASP A 368 20.28 16.37 -40.15
N ALA A 369 20.73 15.15 -39.87
CA ALA A 369 21.97 14.59 -40.47
C ALA A 369 21.78 13.95 -41.85
N THR A 370 20.62 14.06 -42.50
CA THR A 370 20.40 13.52 -43.85
C THR A 370 20.43 14.54 -44.99
N ASN A 371 20.75 15.80 -44.71
CA ASN A 371 20.97 16.77 -45.79
C ASN A 371 22.12 17.73 -45.46
N ASN A 372 23.33 17.34 -45.67
CA ASN A 372 24.41 18.18 -46.17
C ASN A 372 25.75 17.43 -46.11
N SER A 373 26.07 16.76 -47.17
CA SER A 373 27.47 16.46 -47.59
C SER A 373 28.12 17.74 -48.11
N ILE A 374 29.44 17.87 -47.86
CA ILE A 374 30.44 18.81 -48.45
C ILE A 374 30.76 20.01 -47.52
N GLN A 375 31.85 19.94 -46.82
CA GLN A 375 33.18 20.54 -47.05
C GLN A 375 34.08 20.41 -45.81
N MET A 376 35.24 19.78 -46.03
CA MET A 376 36.42 19.84 -45.17
C MET A 376 37.00 21.25 -45.13
N THR A 377 37.44 21.71 -43.97
CA THR A 377 38.67 22.49 -43.82
C THR A 377 39.23 22.29 -42.39
N GLU A 378 40.49 21.83 -42.39
CA GLU A 378 41.40 21.76 -41.25
C GLU A 378 41.65 23.16 -40.67
N VAL A 379 41.74 23.28 -39.35
CA VAL A 379 42.67 24.19 -38.65
C VAL A 379 43.02 23.62 -37.30
N ASP A 380 44.32 23.51 -37.08
CA ASP A 380 45.06 23.06 -35.89
C ASP A 380 45.01 24.03 -34.69
N HIS A 381 45.38 23.43 -33.56
CA HIS A 381 46.20 23.93 -32.44
C HIS A 381 45.59 24.62 -31.21
N HIS A 382 46.07 24.08 -30.16
CA HIS A 382 46.48 24.55 -28.82
C HIS A 382 45.53 24.29 -27.63
N GLY A 383 46.00 23.51 -26.85
CA GLY A 383 46.30 23.10 -25.55
C GLY A 383 46.21 24.16 -24.42
N SER A 384 45.63 23.77 -23.32
CA SER A 384 46.22 24.03 -21.98
C SER A 384 45.43 23.34 -20.91
N ASP A 385 46.18 22.74 -20.01
CA ASP A 385 45.86 22.05 -18.80
C ASP A 385 45.03 22.89 -17.81
N ASN A 386 44.10 22.28 -17.12
CA ASN A 386 43.79 22.61 -15.72
C ASN A 386 43.27 21.37 -14.98
N LYS A 387 44.23 20.62 -14.44
CA LYS A 387 44.01 19.76 -13.27
C LYS A 387 44.08 20.63 -12.01
N ILE A 388 43.03 20.75 -11.24
CA ILE A 388 43.14 21.05 -9.80
C ILE A 388 41.88 20.56 -9.03
N ASN A 389 42.13 19.70 -8.04
CA ASN A 389 41.39 19.47 -6.79
C ASN A 389 40.07 18.68 -6.79
N GLN A 390 40.19 17.37 -6.71
CA GLN A 390 39.23 16.47 -6.05
C GLN A 390 39.97 15.47 -5.13
N SER A 391 40.50 15.90 -3.99
CA SER A 391 41.10 14.96 -3.03
C SER A 391 40.87 15.22 -1.55
N SER A 392 39.94 16.10 -1.13
CA SER A 392 39.76 16.40 0.31
C SER A 392 38.45 15.94 0.94
N HIS A 393 37.50 15.35 0.21
CA HIS A 393 36.20 14.97 0.80
C HIS A 393 36.05 13.50 1.22
N ASN A 394 37.03 12.63 0.89
CA ASN A 394 36.88 11.17 1.14
C ASN A 394 37.53 10.67 2.47
N SER A 395 38.29 11.49 3.18
CA SER A 395 38.94 11.08 4.41
C SER A 395 38.06 11.24 5.67
N ASN A 396 37.11 12.17 5.67
CA ASN A 396 36.24 12.40 6.83
C ASN A 396 35.11 11.36 6.97
N ASN A 397 34.59 10.81 5.85
CA ASN A 397 33.56 9.77 5.92
C ASN A 397 34.08 8.41 6.42
N LYS A 398 35.34 8.05 6.17
CA LYS A 398 35.99 6.83 6.75
C LYS A 398 36.21 6.90 8.25
N LYS A 399 36.51 8.08 8.81
CA LYS A 399 36.67 8.25 10.26
C LYS A 399 35.37 8.21 11.04
N ILE A 400 34.25 8.70 10.46
CA ILE A 400 32.91 8.65 11.07
C ILE A 400 32.38 7.21 11.07
N GLY A 401 32.61 6.44 10.01
CA GLY A 401 32.23 5.03 9.91
C GLY A 401 32.96 4.13 10.90
N LYS A 402 34.26 4.38 11.16
CA LYS A 402 35.06 3.64 12.17
C LYS A 402 34.63 3.97 13.61
N LYS A 403 34.27 5.22 13.93
CA LYS A 403 33.77 5.62 15.26
C LYS A 403 32.39 4.99 15.55
N ARG A 404 31.49 4.87 14.55
CA ARG A 404 30.20 4.19 14.71
C ARG A 404 30.33 2.67 14.95
N LYS A 405 31.30 2.00 14.32
CA LYS A 405 31.56 0.56 14.56
C LYS A 405 32.10 0.28 15.96
N LYS A 406 32.88 1.19 16.55
CA LYS A 406 33.45 1.03 17.90
C LYS A 406 32.40 1.22 19.02
N LEU A 407 31.43 2.11 18.83
CA LEU A 407 30.31 2.30 19.77
C LEU A 407 29.33 1.13 19.80
N CYS A 408 29.19 0.40 18.70
CA CYS A 408 28.31 -0.77 18.60
C CYS A 408 28.85 -2.01 19.33
N GLY A 409 30.18 -2.10 19.54
CA GLY A 409 30.84 -3.17 20.31
C GLY A 409 30.75 -3.02 21.82
N LEU A 410 30.63 -1.79 22.31
CA LEU A 410 30.61 -1.49 23.75
C LEU A 410 29.22 -1.63 24.40
N SER A 411 28.13 -1.61 23.62
CA SER A 411 26.78 -1.74 24.16
C SER A 411 26.31 -3.19 24.35
N MET A 412 27.10 -4.20 23.96
CA MET A 412 26.71 -5.62 24.12
C MET A 412 27.11 -6.24 25.48
N ASN A 413 27.93 -5.57 26.30
CA ASN A 413 28.40 -6.16 27.56
C ASN A 413 27.62 -5.69 28.80
N THR A 414 26.56 -4.91 28.66
CA THR A 414 25.78 -4.39 29.80
C THR A 414 24.30 -4.72 29.77
N ALA A 415 23.90 -5.74 28.96
CA ALA A 415 22.52 -6.24 28.96
C ALA A 415 22.54 -7.77 28.97
N ILE A 416 22.91 -8.35 30.11
CA ILE A 416 22.54 -9.68 30.58
C ILE A 416 21.75 -9.51 31.87
#